data_25c64d0818bcaf635d029387cee8a19b
#
_entry.id   25c64d0818bcaf635d029387cee8a19b
#
_cell.length_a   1.000
_cell.length_b   1.000
_cell.length_c   1.000
_cell.angle_alpha   90.00
_cell.angle_beta   90.00
_cell.angle_gamma   90.00
#
_symmetry.space_group_name_H-M   'P 1'
#
loop_
_entity.id
_entity.type
_entity.pdbx_description
1 polymer ?
#
loop_
_entity_poly.entity_id
_entity_poly.type
_entity_poly.pdbx_seq_one_letter_code
_entity_poly.pdbx_strand_id
1 'polypeptide(L)'
;MKDLAYRVVPVVSALPAPSSGLAGVIVRLAVDNKPYWCDGTGWVDLALLVGADARLTVARLTADVTNNTTTLANVTGLAIALDANATYAINARVMFQCAATGTGIRFTQTVPVGATVVAQWATPTSLTANTVANQRTADSGAATNGIDVANTNSLACADLLVITAAAAGSLQIRFASEVAASNTVVKASSHLIAHKVS
;
A
#
# COMPACT_ATOMS: atom_id res chain seq x y z
N MET A 1 46.41 -6.57 -5.22
CA MET A 1 45.25 -5.65 -5.25
C MET A 1 44.92 -5.43 -6.72
N LYS A 2 43.78 -5.96 -7.19
CA LYS A 2 43.30 -5.67 -8.55
C LYS A 2 42.72 -4.26 -8.54
N ASP A 3 43.25 -3.36 -9.36
CA ASP A 3 42.70 -2.03 -9.59
C ASP A 3 41.22 -2.14 -9.91
N LEU A 4 40.37 -1.65 -8.99
CA LEU A 4 39.00 -1.30 -9.29
C LEU A 4 39.03 -0.06 -10.19
N ALA A 5 39.28 -0.27 -11.49
CA ALA A 5 39.12 0.77 -12.49
C ALA A 5 37.66 1.26 -12.40
N TYR A 6 37.49 2.50 -11.95
CA TYR A 6 36.20 3.20 -11.94
C TYR A 6 35.74 3.26 -13.41
N ARG A 7 34.85 2.33 -13.78
CA ARG A 7 34.28 2.34 -15.14
C ARG A 7 33.30 3.51 -15.22
N VAL A 8 33.72 4.57 -15.82
CA VAL A 8 32.84 5.67 -16.20
C VAL A 8 31.80 5.11 -17.17
N VAL A 9 30.50 5.22 -16.82
CA VAL A 9 29.43 4.83 -17.74
C VAL A 9 29.45 5.79 -18.92
N PRO A 10 29.68 5.31 -20.17
CA PRO A 10 29.76 6.19 -21.33
C PRO A 10 28.41 6.87 -21.57
N VAL A 11 28.49 8.17 -21.91
CA VAL A 11 27.31 8.95 -22.31
C VAL A 11 27.25 8.90 -23.85
N VAL A 12 26.08 8.49 -24.36
CA VAL A 12 25.85 8.38 -25.80
C VAL A 12 24.69 9.29 -26.22
N SER A 13 24.74 9.84 -27.41
CA SER A 13 23.68 10.69 -27.98
C SER A 13 22.48 9.89 -28.44
N ALA A 14 22.68 8.62 -28.81
CA ALA A 14 21.65 7.65 -29.18
C ALA A 14 22.10 6.25 -28.74
N LEU A 15 21.14 5.39 -28.44
CA LEU A 15 21.43 3.98 -28.13
C LEU A 15 21.90 3.27 -29.43
N PRO A 16 23.05 2.56 -29.41
CA PRO A 16 23.46 1.73 -30.52
C PRO A 16 22.44 0.63 -30.81
N ALA A 17 22.47 0.07 -32.03
CA ALA A 17 21.67 -1.11 -32.32
C ALA A 17 22.03 -2.25 -31.36
N PRO A 18 21.06 -2.86 -30.66
CA PRO A 18 21.36 -3.93 -29.72
C PRO A 18 21.97 -5.13 -30.45
N SER A 19 22.92 -5.79 -29.81
CA SER A 19 23.55 -7.01 -30.33
C SER A 19 24.10 -7.83 -29.18
N SER A 20 24.37 -9.11 -29.43
CA SER A 20 24.97 -10.02 -28.45
C SER A 20 26.34 -9.55 -27.95
N GLY A 21 27.09 -8.82 -28.82
CA GLY A 21 28.37 -8.22 -28.44
C GLY A 21 28.26 -7.06 -27.45
N LEU A 22 27.08 -6.50 -27.28
CA LEU A 22 26.79 -5.44 -26.31
C LEU A 22 26.10 -5.96 -25.05
N ALA A 23 25.83 -7.27 -24.94
CA ALA A 23 25.21 -7.83 -23.77
C ALA A 23 26.00 -7.50 -22.50
N GLY A 24 25.34 -7.00 -21.48
CA GLY A 24 25.96 -6.55 -20.22
C GLY A 24 26.54 -5.12 -20.26
N VAL A 25 26.51 -4.44 -21.38
CA VAL A 25 26.98 -3.05 -21.49
C VAL A 25 25.94 -2.12 -20.88
N ILE A 26 26.42 -1.13 -20.11
CA ILE A 26 25.61 -0.04 -19.58
C ILE A 26 26.08 1.26 -20.22
N VAL A 27 25.12 2.04 -20.71
CA VAL A 27 25.35 3.40 -21.25
C VAL A 27 24.37 4.38 -20.63
N ARG A 28 24.70 5.67 -20.64
CA ARG A 28 23.79 6.74 -20.26
C ARG A 28 23.38 7.52 -21.51
N LEU A 29 22.08 7.61 -21.76
CA LEU A 29 21.57 8.36 -22.90
C LEU A 29 21.55 9.86 -22.57
N ALA A 30 22.13 10.68 -23.45
CA ALA A 30 22.29 12.11 -23.20
C ALA A 30 20.96 12.88 -23.18
N VAL A 31 20.00 12.45 -23.99
CA VAL A 31 18.72 13.16 -24.17
C VAL A 31 17.80 13.11 -22.94
N ASP A 32 17.82 12.01 -22.18
CA ASP A 32 16.96 11.81 -20.99
C ASP A 32 17.75 11.61 -19.70
N ASN A 33 19.09 11.57 -19.81
CA ASN A 33 20.01 11.40 -18.70
C ASN A 33 19.85 10.07 -17.94
N LYS A 34 19.27 9.05 -18.57
CA LYS A 34 19.00 7.74 -17.95
C LYS A 34 20.06 6.72 -18.30
N PRO A 35 20.36 5.78 -17.38
CA PRO A 35 21.20 4.63 -17.67
C PRO A 35 20.37 3.52 -18.33
N TYR A 36 20.94 2.92 -19.39
CA TYR A 36 20.37 1.78 -20.10
C TYR A 36 21.34 0.61 -20.06
N TRP A 37 20.78 -0.60 -19.92
CA TRP A 37 21.50 -1.86 -19.98
C TRP A 37 21.10 -2.64 -21.22
N CYS A 38 22.08 -3.19 -21.93
CA CYS A 38 21.82 -4.06 -23.09
C CYS A 38 21.74 -5.52 -22.65
N ASP A 39 20.63 -6.19 -22.93
CA ASP A 39 20.46 -7.63 -22.66
C ASP A 39 20.97 -8.51 -23.82
N GLY A 40 21.49 -7.90 -24.91
CA GLY A 40 21.92 -8.56 -26.12
C GLY A 40 20.86 -8.55 -27.24
N THR A 41 19.61 -8.25 -26.92
CA THR A 41 18.49 -8.17 -27.85
C THR A 41 17.82 -6.80 -27.85
N GLY A 42 17.91 -6.07 -26.75
CA GLY A 42 17.32 -4.76 -26.54
C GLY A 42 18.07 -3.91 -25.52
N TRP A 43 17.66 -2.66 -25.41
CA TRP A 43 18.11 -1.75 -24.35
C TRP A 43 17.01 -1.60 -23.31
N VAL A 44 17.34 -1.85 -22.06
CA VAL A 44 16.43 -1.77 -20.92
C VAL A 44 16.80 -0.55 -20.08
N ASP A 45 15.84 0.31 -19.80
CA ASP A 45 16.00 1.44 -18.88
C ASP A 45 16.25 0.89 -17.46
N LEU A 46 17.44 1.14 -16.92
CA LEU A 46 17.79 0.66 -15.56
C LEU A 46 16.93 1.31 -14.47
N ALA A 47 16.37 2.49 -14.70
CA ALA A 47 15.42 3.08 -13.78
C ALA A 47 14.12 2.27 -13.70
N LEU A 48 13.73 1.62 -14.80
CA LEU A 48 12.61 0.66 -14.79
C LEU A 48 12.97 -0.64 -14.09
N LEU A 49 14.22 -1.09 -14.13
CA LEU A 49 14.67 -2.28 -13.38
C LEU A 49 14.76 -2.01 -11.87
N VAL A 50 15.17 -0.81 -11.47
CA VAL A 50 15.29 -0.41 -10.06
C VAL A 50 13.94 0.10 -9.52
N GLY A 51 13.09 0.68 -10.39
CA GLY A 51 11.73 1.14 -10.05
C GLY A 51 10.64 0.11 -10.26
N ALA A 52 10.94 -0.95 -10.99
CA ALA A 52 10.01 -2.03 -11.30
C ALA A 52 10.27 -3.27 -10.45
N ASP A 53 10.42 -3.12 -9.14
CA ASP A 53 9.77 -4.14 -8.34
C ASP A 53 8.26 -3.87 -8.43
N ALA A 54 7.66 -4.30 -9.56
CA ALA A 54 6.21 -4.29 -9.79
C ALA A 54 5.45 -5.08 -8.71
N ARG A 55 6.18 -5.57 -7.71
CA ARG A 55 5.70 -6.29 -6.55
C ARG A 55 5.33 -5.39 -5.38
N LEU A 56 5.86 -4.16 -5.32
CA LEU A 56 5.57 -3.24 -4.22
C LEU A 56 4.70 -2.08 -4.71
N THR A 57 3.50 -1.96 -4.14
CA THR A 57 2.58 -0.85 -4.40
C THR A 57 2.24 -0.15 -3.09
N VAL A 58 2.24 1.18 -3.12
CA VAL A 58 1.93 2.00 -1.96
C VAL A 58 0.77 2.94 -2.29
N ALA A 59 -0.25 2.95 -1.42
CA ALA A 59 -1.28 3.99 -1.42
C ALA A 59 -1.15 4.79 -0.13
N ARG A 60 -1.16 6.12 -0.24
CA ARG A 60 -1.07 7.04 0.89
C ARG A 60 -2.20 8.05 0.85
N LEU A 61 -2.85 8.23 1.99
CA LEU A 61 -3.88 9.25 2.15
C LEU A 61 -3.24 10.65 2.22
N THR A 62 -3.72 11.58 1.39
CA THR A 62 -3.18 12.94 1.31
C THR A 62 -4.03 13.97 2.08
N ALA A 63 -5.28 13.62 2.41
CA ALA A 63 -6.20 14.46 3.17
C ALA A 63 -6.99 13.61 4.16
N ASP A 64 -7.51 14.23 5.21
CA ASP A 64 -8.38 13.57 6.19
C ASP A 64 -9.70 13.13 5.54
N VAL A 65 -10.22 11.97 5.94
CA VAL A 65 -11.54 11.46 5.53
C VAL A 65 -12.39 11.24 6.76
N THR A 66 -13.56 11.87 6.81
CA THR A 66 -14.49 11.82 7.93
C THR A 66 -15.69 10.96 7.61
N ASN A 67 -16.16 10.18 8.61
CA ASN A 67 -17.43 9.48 8.59
C ASN A 67 -18.10 9.60 9.97
N ASN A 68 -19.33 10.07 10.01
CA ASN A 68 -20.12 10.20 11.24
C ASN A 68 -21.33 9.26 11.25
N THR A 69 -21.34 8.28 10.35
CA THR A 69 -22.41 7.30 10.23
C THR A 69 -21.94 5.93 10.66
N THR A 70 -22.88 5.07 11.02
CA THR A 70 -22.61 3.65 11.30
C THR A 70 -22.52 2.81 10.03
N THR A 71 -22.69 3.42 8.86
CA THR A 71 -22.55 2.77 7.56
C THR A 71 -21.11 2.84 7.10
N LEU A 72 -20.57 1.69 6.69
CA LEU A 72 -19.22 1.61 6.16
C LEU A 72 -19.07 2.42 4.86
N ALA A 73 -18.13 3.36 4.84
CA ALA A 73 -17.76 4.16 3.68
C ALA A 73 -16.29 3.92 3.29
N ASN A 74 -15.96 4.17 2.06
CA ASN A 74 -14.59 4.06 1.58
C ASN A 74 -13.70 5.13 2.20
N VAL A 75 -12.48 4.76 2.59
CA VAL A 75 -11.40 5.72 2.83
C VAL A 75 -10.86 6.11 1.47
N THR A 76 -11.43 7.18 0.87
CA THR A 76 -11.01 7.64 -0.45
C THR A 76 -9.50 7.94 -0.47
N GLY A 77 -8.76 7.28 -1.35
CA GLY A 77 -7.29 7.38 -1.40
C GLY A 77 -6.54 6.22 -0.74
N LEU A 78 -7.21 5.35 0.03
CA LEU A 78 -6.62 4.10 0.53
C LEU A 78 -7.16 2.89 -0.25
N ALA A 79 -6.78 2.83 -1.53
CA ALA A 79 -7.08 1.71 -2.41
C ALA A 79 -5.83 1.31 -3.20
N ILE A 80 -5.67 0.01 -3.45
CA ILE A 80 -4.58 -0.55 -4.26
C ILE A 80 -5.19 -1.47 -5.31
N ALA A 81 -4.78 -1.28 -6.57
CA ALA A 81 -5.12 -2.20 -7.65
C ALA A 81 -4.39 -3.53 -7.46
N LEU A 82 -5.10 -4.63 -7.62
CA LEU A 82 -4.61 -5.99 -7.54
C LEU A 82 -4.83 -6.71 -8.87
N ASP A 83 -3.80 -7.38 -9.35
CA ASP A 83 -3.89 -8.20 -10.57
C ASP A 83 -4.73 -9.46 -10.34
N ALA A 84 -5.23 -10.05 -11.41
CA ALA A 84 -5.86 -11.36 -11.39
C ALA A 84 -4.82 -12.46 -11.12
N ASN A 85 -5.26 -13.57 -10.51
CA ASN A 85 -4.47 -14.78 -10.27
C ASN A 85 -3.14 -14.50 -9.55
N ALA A 86 -3.16 -13.66 -8.53
CA ALA A 86 -1.98 -13.20 -7.80
C ALA A 86 -2.18 -13.29 -6.29
N THR A 87 -1.08 -13.36 -5.56
CA THR A 87 -1.05 -13.37 -4.10
C THR A 87 -0.36 -12.11 -3.59
N TYR A 88 -0.95 -11.47 -2.61
CA TYR A 88 -0.44 -10.24 -2.01
C TYR A 88 -0.35 -10.35 -0.49
N ALA A 89 0.79 -9.93 0.07
CA ALA A 89 0.92 -9.56 1.46
C ALA A 89 0.74 -8.05 1.59
N ILE A 90 -0.21 -7.61 2.41
CA ILE A 90 -0.58 -6.19 2.49
C ILE A 90 -0.56 -5.74 3.95
N ASN A 91 0.12 -4.62 4.21
CA ASN A 91 0.14 -3.96 5.49
C ASN A 91 -0.61 -2.63 5.41
N ALA A 92 -1.49 -2.38 6.38
CA ALA A 92 -2.17 -1.11 6.55
C ALA A 92 -1.68 -0.42 7.84
N ARG A 93 -1.44 0.87 7.75
CA ARG A 93 -1.18 1.75 8.90
C ARG A 93 -2.15 2.91 8.80
N VAL A 94 -3.17 2.90 9.66
CA VAL A 94 -4.30 3.82 9.57
C VAL A 94 -4.35 4.65 10.84
N MET A 95 -3.93 5.90 10.74
CA MET A 95 -4.06 6.87 11.81
C MET A 95 -5.49 7.40 11.85
N PHE A 96 -6.10 7.43 13.02
CA PHE A 96 -7.49 7.87 13.15
C PHE A 96 -7.73 8.67 14.44
N GLN A 97 -8.87 9.35 14.48
CA GLN A 97 -9.40 10.04 15.66
C GLN A 97 -10.90 9.74 15.77
N CYS A 98 -11.41 9.72 17.01
CA CYS A 98 -12.84 9.74 17.31
C CYS A 98 -13.18 11.00 18.07
N ALA A 99 -14.31 11.64 17.75
CA ALA A 99 -14.67 12.95 18.30
C ALA A 99 -15.09 12.93 19.76
N ALA A 100 -15.49 11.78 20.30
CA ALA A 100 -15.93 11.64 21.67
C ALA A 100 -15.37 10.37 22.31
N THR A 101 -15.16 10.39 23.61
CA THR A 101 -14.92 9.19 24.42
C THR A 101 -16.12 8.26 24.31
N GLY A 102 -15.88 6.97 24.21
CA GLY A 102 -16.94 5.99 24.00
C GLY A 102 -17.38 5.84 22.54
N THR A 103 -16.88 6.69 21.61
CA THR A 103 -17.04 6.48 20.16
C THR A 103 -15.91 5.62 19.65
N GLY A 104 -16.24 4.46 19.08
CA GLY A 104 -15.28 3.61 18.41
C GLY A 104 -15.28 3.81 16.90
N ILE A 105 -14.29 3.23 16.26
CA ILE A 105 -14.17 3.16 14.81
C ILE A 105 -14.26 1.70 14.36
N ARG A 106 -14.85 1.47 13.22
CA ARG A 106 -14.94 0.16 12.58
C ARG A 106 -14.12 0.20 11.31
N PHE A 107 -13.19 -0.73 11.16
CA PHE A 107 -12.43 -0.90 9.92
C PHE A 107 -12.80 -2.20 9.23
N THR A 108 -12.78 -2.17 7.92
CA THR A 108 -12.86 -3.35 7.05
C THR A 108 -12.18 -3.06 5.72
N GLN A 109 -12.15 -4.03 4.85
CA GLN A 109 -11.69 -3.91 3.48
C GLN A 109 -12.69 -4.57 2.53
N THR A 110 -12.69 -4.12 1.27
CA THR A 110 -13.23 -4.90 0.15
C THR A 110 -12.09 -5.36 -0.73
N VAL A 111 -12.28 -6.48 -1.40
CA VAL A 111 -11.30 -7.11 -2.32
C VAL A 111 -11.99 -7.42 -3.65
N PRO A 112 -11.24 -7.72 -4.72
CA PRO A 112 -11.80 -8.15 -6.00
C PRO A 112 -12.75 -9.33 -5.85
N VAL A 113 -13.73 -9.42 -6.76
CA VAL A 113 -14.72 -10.51 -6.76
C VAL A 113 -14.02 -11.85 -6.88
N GLY A 114 -14.42 -12.80 -6.02
CA GLY A 114 -13.86 -14.14 -5.95
C GLY A 114 -12.51 -14.24 -5.25
N ALA A 115 -11.92 -13.13 -4.81
CA ALA A 115 -10.68 -13.18 -4.04
C ALA A 115 -10.90 -13.75 -2.63
N THR A 116 -9.91 -14.50 -2.14
CA THR A 116 -9.83 -14.92 -0.73
C THR A 116 -9.02 -13.90 0.04
N VAL A 117 -9.53 -13.47 1.19
CA VAL A 117 -8.80 -12.57 2.10
C VAL A 117 -8.75 -13.14 3.50
N VAL A 118 -7.57 -13.10 4.11
CA VAL A 118 -7.38 -13.30 5.55
C VAL A 118 -6.81 -12.00 6.09
N ALA A 119 -7.54 -11.36 6.98
CA ALA A 119 -7.16 -10.07 7.55
C ALA A 119 -7.15 -10.14 9.07
N GLN A 120 -6.15 -9.50 9.66
CA GLN A 120 -6.08 -9.25 11.09
C GLN A 120 -5.93 -7.74 11.30
N TRP A 121 -6.88 -7.16 12.03
CA TRP A 121 -6.86 -5.77 12.46
C TRP A 121 -6.53 -5.68 13.94
N ALA A 122 -5.63 -4.77 14.29
CA ALA A 122 -5.30 -4.38 15.64
C ALA A 122 -5.65 -2.89 15.79
N THR A 123 -6.71 -2.59 16.54
CA THR A 123 -7.23 -1.23 16.71
C THR A 123 -7.16 -0.84 18.19
N PRO A 124 -6.44 0.22 18.56
CA PRO A 124 -6.42 0.70 19.94
C PRO A 124 -7.82 1.07 20.44
N THR A 125 -8.15 0.65 21.64
CA THR A 125 -9.39 0.99 22.34
C THR A 125 -9.14 1.85 23.57
N SER A 126 -7.88 1.90 24.03
CA SER A 126 -7.42 2.82 25.06
C SER A 126 -6.02 3.29 24.75
N LEU A 127 -5.79 4.59 24.91
CA LEU A 127 -4.46 5.22 24.83
C LEU A 127 -3.79 5.28 26.20
N THR A 128 -4.56 5.17 27.29
CA THR A 128 -4.07 5.21 28.66
C THR A 128 -3.72 3.84 29.21
N ALA A 129 -4.49 2.80 28.85
CA ALA A 129 -4.31 1.43 29.31
C ALA A 129 -3.61 0.51 28.29
N ASN A 130 -3.18 1.02 27.13
CA ASN A 130 -2.55 0.24 26.05
C ASN A 130 -3.37 -0.98 25.60
N THR A 131 -4.70 -0.87 25.61
CA THR A 131 -5.59 -1.96 25.18
C THR A 131 -5.84 -1.87 23.67
N VAL A 132 -5.86 -3.04 23.04
CA VAL A 132 -6.04 -3.18 21.59
C VAL A 132 -7.12 -4.23 21.33
N ALA A 133 -8.12 -3.88 20.51
CA ALA A 133 -9.04 -4.84 19.94
C ALA A 133 -8.39 -5.53 18.75
N ASN A 134 -8.25 -6.86 18.83
CA ASN A 134 -7.79 -7.68 17.72
C ASN A 134 -9.00 -8.29 17.01
N GLN A 135 -9.12 -8.06 15.73
CA GLN A 135 -10.26 -8.51 14.94
C GLN A 135 -9.77 -9.24 13.70
N ARG A 136 -10.47 -10.30 13.35
CA ARG A 136 -10.27 -11.02 12.09
C ARG A 136 -11.50 -10.78 11.24
N THR A 137 -11.32 -10.07 10.14
CA THR A 137 -12.41 -9.76 9.22
C THR A 137 -12.11 -10.30 7.84
N ALA A 138 -13.04 -11.04 7.26
CA ALA A 138 -12.99 -11.39 5.86
C ALA A 138 -13.38 -10.17 5.01
N ASP A 139 -14.56 -9.59 5.26
CA ASP A 139 -15.14 -8.53 4.44
C ASP A 139 -16.09 -7.57 5.19
N SER A 140 -16.42 -7.86 6.46
CA SER A 140 -17.31 -7.01 7.26
C SER A 140 -16.61 -6.49 8.50
N GLY A 141 -16.68 -5.18 8.72
CA GLY A 141 -16.08 -4.52 9.87
C GLY A 141 -16.71 -4.96 11.18
N ALA A 142 -15.92 -5.54 12.07
CA ALA A 142 -16.32 -5.70 13.43
C ALA A 142 -16.26 -4.35 14.17
N ALA A 143 -17.15 -4.15 15.13
CA ALA A 143 -17.12 -2.97 15.97
C ALA A 143 -15.88 -3.00 16.87
N THR A 144 -15.25 -1.87 17.09
CA THR A 144 -14.28 -1.68 18.16
C THR A 144 -14.99 -1.05 19.36
N ASN A 145 -14.51 -1.30 20.56
CA ASN A 145 -14.98 -0.53 21.70
C ASN A 145 -14.58 0.94 21.54
N GLY A 146 -15.35 1.83 22.14
CA GLY A 146 -15.07 3.26 22.10
C GLY A 146 -13.67 3.60 22.63
N ILE A 147 -13.07 4.64 22.06
CA ILE A 147 -11.77 5.14 22.50
C ILE A 147 -11.92 5.94 23.80
N ASP A 148 -10.93 5.87 24.69
CA ASP A 148 -10.92 6.56 25.99
C ASP A 148 -10.49 8.02 25.94
N VAL A 149 -9.85 8.46 24.85
CA VAL A 149 -9.39 9.86 24.68
C VAL A 149 -9.89 10.42 23.35
N ALA A 150 -10.79 11.39 23.43
CA ALA A 150 -11.36 12.05 22.26
C ALA A 150 -10.32 12.90 21.49
N ASN A 151 -10.52 13.03 20.18
CA ASN A 151 -9.73 13.88 19.29
C ASN A 151 -8.21 13.69 19.35
N THR A 152 -7.77 12.49 19.74
CA THR A 152 -6.34 12.14 19.83
C THR A 152 -6.00 11.11 18.77
N ASN A 153 -4.82 11.26 18.14
CA ASN A 153 -4.37 10.33 17.12
C ASN A 153 -4.11 8.95 17.70
N SER A 154 -4.71 7.96 17.09
CA SER A 154 -4.52 6.53 17.34
C SER A 154 -4.08 5.85 16.06
N LEU A 155 -3.34 4.76 16.17
CA LEU A 155 -2.86 3.99 15.02
C LEU A 155 -3.48 2.59 15.02
N ALA A 156 -4.36 2.33 14.06
CA ALA A 156 -4.78 1.00 13.72
C ALA A 156 -3.82 0.37 12.73
N CYS A 157 -3.55 -0.92 12.92
CA CYS A 157 -2.69 -1.71 12.04
C CYS A 157 -3.49 -2.89 11.48
N ALA A 158 -3.26 -3.25 10.22
CA ALA A 158 -3.77 -4.49 9.68
C ALA A 158 -2.71 -5.21 8.86
N ASP A 159 -2.74 -6.54 8.97
CA ASP A 159 -2.00 -7.47 8.12
C ASP A 159 -3.01 -8.30 7.34
N LEU A 160 -2.87 -8.30 6.01
CA LEU A 160 -3.78 -9.00 5.11
C LEU A 160 -2.98 -9.90 4.16
N LEU A 161 -3.49 -11.10 3.98
CA LEU A 161 -3.13 -11.98 2.86
C LEU A 161 -4.31 -12.00 1.89
N VAL A 162 -4.09 -11.60 0.65
CA VAL A 162 -5.12 -11.58 -0.40
C VAL A 162 -4.67 -12.47 -1.55
N ILE A 163 -5.53 -13.42 -1.93
CA ILE A 163 -5.34 -14.29 -3.09
C ILE A 163 -6.45 -13.93 -4.07
N THR A 164 -6.08 -13.29 -5.18
CA THR A 164 -7.06 -12.90 -6.22
C THR A 164 -7.41 -14.10 -7.10
N ALA A 165 -8.64 -14.13 -7.56
CA ALA A 165 -9.12 -15.08 -8.57
C ALA A 165 -8.88 -14.53 -9.99
N ALA A 166 -9.62 -15.02 -10.97
CA ALA A 166 -9.50 -14.62 -12.37
C ALA A 166 -9.86 -13.15 -12.64
N ALA A 167 -10.48 -12.45 -11.69
CA ALA A 167 -10.81 -11.03 -11.81
C ALA A 167 -9.76 -10.17 -11.11
N ALA A 168 -9.17 -9.24 -11.85
CA ALA A 168 -8.43 -8.11 -11.27
C ALA A 168 -9.40 -7.12 -10.62
N GLY A 169 -8.93 -6.28 -9.70
CA GLY A 169 -9.75 -5.27 -9.06
C GLY A 169 -8.97 -4.50 -8.01
N SER A 170 -9.66 -3.91 -7.04
CA SER A 170 -9.00 -3.12 -6.00
C SER A 170 -9.27 -3.67 -4.61
N LEU A 171 -8.24 -3.68 -3.77
CA LEU A 171 -8.43 -3.66 -2.33
C LEU A 171 -8.73 -2.22 -1.92
N GLN A 172 -9.81 -2.00 -1.15
CA GLN A 172 -10.22 -0.70 -0.66
C GLN A 172 -10.47 -0.76 0.84
N ILE A 173 -9.83 0.09 1.62
CA ILE A 173 -10.12 0.23 3.04
C ILE A 173 -11.42 1.01 3.23
N ARG A 174 -12.24 0.53 4.16
CA ARG A 174 -13.52 1.14 4.54
C ARG A 174 -13.58 1.32 6.05
N PHE A 175 -14.36 2.30 6.48
CA PHE A 175 -14.55 2.59 7.90
C PHE A 175 -15.94 3.13 8.20
N ALA A 176 -16.33 3.06 9.45
CA ALA A 176 -17.55 3.67 9.98
C ALA A 176 -17.34 4.10 11.44
N SER A 177 -18.13 5.05 11.88
CA SER A 177 -18.32 5.29 13.31
C SER A 177 -19.15 4.18 13.94
N GLU A 178 -18.93 3.86 15.20
CA GLU A 178 -19.83 3.00 15.97
C GLU A 178 -21.07 3.73 16.43
N VAL A 179 -20.96 5.03 16.61
CA VAL A 179 -22.04 5.88 17.13
C VAL A 179 -22.50 6.83 16.03
N ALA A 180 -23.78 6.79 15.70
CA ALA A 180 -24.38 7.71 14.73
C ALA A 180 -24.18 9.17 15.17
N ALA A 181 -23.91 10.05 14.21
CA ALA A 181 -23.64 11.48 14.41
C ALA A 181 -22.36 11.79 15.24
N SER A 182 -21.54 10.80 15.58
CA SER A 182 -20.22 11.03 16.17
C SER A 182 -19.13 10.84 15.13
N ASN A 183 -18.31 11.86 14.91
CA ASN A 183 -17.29 11.83 13.88
C ASN A 183 -16.16 10.85 14.21
N THR A 184 -15.81 10.03 13.23
CA THR A 184 -14.52 9.35 13.15
C THR A 184 -13.77 9.87 11.94
N VAL A 185 -12.47 10.08 12.07
CA VAL A 185 -11.63 10.68 11.05
C VAL A 185 -10.43 9.77 10.79
N VAL A 186 -10.28 9.31 9.56
CA VAL A 186 -9.03 8.72 9.10
C VAL A 186 -8.13 9.85 8.65
N LYS A 187 -6.94 9.93 9.23
CA LYS A 187 -6.01 11.05 9.06
C LYS A 187 -5.13 10.89 7.83
N ALA A 188 -4.76 12.02 7.26
CA ALA A 188 -3.71 12.09 6.24
C ALA A 188 -2.44 11.37 6.71
N SER A 189 -1.65 10.86 5.76
CA SER A 189 -0.48 10.00 5.97
C SER A 189 -0.79 8.54 6.35
N SER A 190 -2.05 8.15 6.61
CA SER A 190 -2.43 6.74 6.59
C SER A 190 -2.04 6.11 5.25
N HIS A 191 -1.60 4.86 5.28
CA HIS A 191 -1.08 4.22 4.07
C HIS A 191 -1.29 2.71 4.04
N LEU A 192 -1.27 2.18 2.83
CA LEU A 192 -1.22 0.76 2.52
C LEU A 192 0.08 0.46 1.79
N ILE A 193 0.67 -0.68 2.09
CA ILE A 193 1.80 -1.24 1.36
C ILE A 193 1.40 -2.65 0.94
N ALA A 194 1.33 -2.91 -0.35
CA ALA A 194 1.07 -4.22 -0.91
C ALA A 194 2.33 -4.77 -1.56
N HIS A 195 2.70 -5.97 -1.19
CA HIS A 195 3.75 -6.74 -1.82
C HIS A 195 3.13 -7.91 -2.58
N LYS A 196 3.31 -7.96 -3.90
CA LYS A 196 2.92 -9.09 -4.74
C LYS A 196 3.91 -10.22 -4.52
N VAL A 197 3.42 -11.36 -4.01
CA VAL A 197 4.24 -12.54 -3.68
C VAL A 197 4.35 -13.48 -4.87
N SER A 198 3.27 -13.61 -5.66
CA SER A 198 3.21 -14.45 -6.87
C SER A 198 2.24 -13.86 -7.88
#